data_aea620d52323401323e2462e07a6fd4c
#
_entry.id   aea620d52323401323e2462e07a6fd4c
#
_cell.length_a   1.000
_cell.length_b   1.000
_cell.length_c   1.000
_cell.angle_alpha   90.00
_cell.angle_beta   90.00
_cell.angle_gamma   90.00
#
_symmetry.space_group_name_H-M   'P 1'
#
loop_
_entity.id
_entity.type
_entity.pdbx_description
1 polymer ?
#
loop_
_entity_poly.entity_id
_entity_poly.type
_entity_poly.pdbx_seq_one_letter_code
_entity_poly.pdbx_strand_id
1 'polypeptide(L)'
;YQSVEYKFTDNIKEMYNMWKNPSTRNIAYKFANILDPDEKKLTIKEYKSRLAKNRNSRLELDSLMRLYEEAGTERGFYLKWDMIASGRYMIDSSISPQANKITRFLIATNGTRTNIKFENGKVSEEILGGIKRSIAQALDYGLDKDLDTYVIAKMEKDFVVNSDGSVEFKKTSKGRIVERVYSYFLKSIKSEDEQFDIPEGIQTALEKLNAEGEGFHAVQAIRELARFNHEASIASGSENHEYNAHFVIEADGITSGMMITLAQIMSKDAISLFEKGGLYTKEAIAFWIKTSNALGLADELKILGNSKDGNQKITHGLLNRIGKMLDPVALKKDKGISMEEAKAEVASNMQKLKDAEFSKEEIK
;
A
#
# COMPACT_ATOMS: atom_id res chain seq x y z
N TYR A 1 9.35 8.97 19.65
CA TYR A 1 9.07 9.32 18.23
C TYR A 1 9.89 10.52 17.77
N GLN A 2 10.05 11.57 18.57
CA GLN A 2 10.82 12.77 18.21
C GLN A 2 12.34 12.55 18.11
N SER A 3 12.85 11.44 18.64
CA SER A 3 14.26 11.04 18.53
C SER A 3 14.57 10.16 17.32
N VAL A 4 13.58 9.88 16.48
CA VAL A 4 13.78 9.08 15.27
C VAL A 4 14.35 9.97 14.17
N GLU A 5 15.55 9.65 13.74
CA GLU A 5 16.19 10.33 12.61
C GLU A 5 15.65 9.82 11.28
N TYR A 6 15.31 10.75 10.40
CA TYR A 6 14.91 10.48 9.02
C TYR A 6 16.00 10.93 8.06
N LYS A 7 16.09 10.25 6.92
CA LYS A 7 16.94 10.62 5.79
C LYS A 7 16.15 10.53 4.50
N PHE A 8 16.63 11.23 3.49
CA PHE A 8 16.12 11.03 2.13
C PHE A 8 16.53 9.66 1.60
N THR A 9 15.62 9.03 0.87
CA THR A 9 15.93 7.85 0.05
C THR A 9 16.60 8.27 -1.24
N ASP A 10 17.30 7.35 -1.94
CA ASP A 10 17.95 7.64 -3.21
C ASP A 10 16.95 8.09 -4.30
N ASN A 11 15.68 7.74 -4.15
CA ASN A 11 14.59 8.17 -5.04
C ASN A 11 14.35 9.69 -5.07
N ILE A 12 14.85 10.43 -4.06
CA ILE A 12 14.71 11.88 -4.00
C ILE A 12 15.43 12.57 -5.16
N LYS A 13 16.56 12.05 -5.58
CA LYS A 13 17.36 12.63 -6.67
C LYS A 13 16.56 12.71 -7.97
N GLU A 14 15.87 11.63 -8.32
CA GLU A 14 15.03 11.58 -9.52
C GLU A 14 13.83 12.52 -9.42
N MET A 15 13.16 12.52 -8.29
CA MET A 15 12.04 13.43 -8.05
C MET A 15 12.48 14.89 -8.11
N TYR A 16 13.63 15.21 -7.52
CA TYR A 16 14.20 16.54 -7.54
C TYR A 16 14.55 16.99 -8.97
N ASN A 17 15.18 16.14 -9.75
CA ASN A 17 15.52 16.42 -11.14
C ASN A 17 14.27 16.65 -11.99
N MET A 18 13.23 15.81 -11.83
CA MET A 18 11.92 16.04 -12.49
C MET A 18 11.26 17.34 -12.05
N TRP A 19 11.29 17.68 -10.77
CA TRP A 19 10.71 18.89 -10.23
C TRP A 19 11.44 20.15 -10.69
N LYS A 20 12.75 20.10 -10.76
CA LYS A 20 13.60 21.23 -11.17
C LYS A 20 13.52 21.50 -12.67
N ASN A 21 13.41 20.49 -13.51
CA ASN A 21 13.35 20.62 -14.95
C ASN A 21 11.93 21.03 -15.42
N PRO A 22 11.75 22.18 -16.09
CA PRO A 22 10.43 22.63 -16.56
C PRO A 22 9.71 21.63 -17.48
N SER A 23 10.44 20.85 -18.28
CA SER A 23 9.86 19.87 -19.22
C SER A 23 9.24 18.65 -18.54
N THR A 24 9.76 18.26 -17.37
CA THR A 24 9.32 17.09 -16.62
C THR A 24 8.58 17.43 -15.32
N ARG A 25 8.53 18.70 -14.95
CA ARG A 25 7.88 19.16 -13.70
C ARG A 25 6.42 18.72 -13.57
N ASN A 26 5.69 18.65 -14.67
CA ASN A 26 4.32 18.16 -14.66
C ASN A 26 4.23 16.69 -14.25
N ILE A 27 5.23 15.89 -14.53
CA ILE A 27 5.30 14.47 -14.08
C ILE A 27 5.48 14.43 -12.55
N ALA A 28 6.41 15.24 -12.02
CA ALA A 28 6.59 15.36 -10.56
C ALA A 28 5.30 15.80 -9.86
N TYR A 29 4.56 16.74 -10.45
CA TYR A 29 3.26 17.18 -9.92
C TYR A 29 2.21 16.06 -9.95
N LYS A 30 2.11 15.29 -11.03
CA LYS A 30 1.22 14.13 -11.12
C LYS A 30 1.57 13.07 -10.07
N PHE A 31 2.84 12.82 -9.85
CA PHE A 31 3.31 11.91 -8.79
C PHE A 31 2.95 12.41 -7.38
N ALA A 32 2.99 13.72 -7.16
CA ALA A 32 2.52 14.34 -5.93
C ALA A 32 0.98 14.47 -5.84
N ASN A 33 0.26 13.84 -6.77
CA ASN A 33 -1.20 13.88 -6.85
C ASN A 33 -1.78 15.30 -7.03
N ILE A 34 -1.00 16.17 -7.67
CA ILE A 34 -1.42 17.51 -8.09
C ILE A 34 -2.07 17.37 -9.46
N LEU A 35 -3.39 17.24 -9.47
CA LEU A 35 -4.17 16.96 -10.67
C LEU A 35 -4.78 18.24 -11.24
N ASP A 36 -4.86 18.32 -12.56
CA ASP A 36 -5.56 19.42 -13.23
C ASP A 36 -7.05 19.39 -12.85
N PRO A 37 -7.60 20.47 -12.26
CA PRO A 37 -9.01 20.52 -11.90
C PRO A 37 -9.93 20.59 -13.12
N ASP A 38 -9.42 20.99 -14.28
CA ASP A 38 -10.19 21.15 -15.52
C ASP A 38 -10.22 19.87 -16.38
N GLU A 39 -9.42 18.85 -16.01
CA GLU A 39 -9.35 17.56 -16.73
C GLU A 39 -10.67 16.77 -16.69
N LYS A 40 -11.52 17.00 -15.69
CA LYS A 40 -12.82 16.34 -15.51
C LYS A 40 -13.90 17.35 -15.18
N LYS A 41 -15.12 17.10 -15.66
CA LYS A 41 -16.29 17.88 -15.20
C LYS A 41 -16.53 17.61 -13.72
N LEU A 42 -16.17 18.58 -12.89
CA LEU A 42 -16.31 18.53 -11.43
C LEU A 42 -17.48 19.44 -11.01
N THR A 43 -18.14 19.09 -9.94
CA THR A 43 -19.02 20.04 -9.24
C THR A 43 -18.20 21.15 -8.60
N ILE A 44 -18.81 22.30 -8.34
CA ILE A 44 -18.13 23.47 -7.70
C ILE A 44 -17.46 23.05 -6.36
N LYS A 45 -18.11 22.17 -5.59
CA LYS A 45 -17.57 21.67 -4.33
C LYS A 45 -16.33 20.79 -4.53
N GLU A 46 -16.37 19.89 -5.49
CA GLU A 46 -15.24 19.01 -5.84
C GLU A 46 -14.07 19.83 -6.42
N TYR A 47 -14.36 20.80 -7.28
CA TYR A 47 -13.37 21.71 -7.83
C TYR A 47 -12.61 22.48 -6.74
N LYS A 48 -13.35 23.12 -5.80
CA LYS A 48 -12.76 23.84 -4.66
C LYS A 48 -11.93 22.87 -3.76
N SER A 49 -12.44 21.67 -3.51
CA SER A 49 -11.73 20.65 -2.73
C SER A 49 -10.43 20.23 -3.42
N ARG A 50 -10.46 20.05 -4.75
CA ARG A 50 -9.26 19.69 -5.53
C ARG A 50 -8.23 20.81 -5.53
N LEU A 51 -8.63 22.07 -5.71
CA LEU A 51 -7.73 23.21 -5.61
C LEU A 51 -7.02 23.27 -4.24
N ALA A 52 -7.77 23.07 -3.15
CA ALA A 52 -7.19 23.05 -1.81
C ALA A 52 -6.19 21.90 -1.62
N LYS A 53 -6.54 20.68 -2.08
CA LYS A 53 -5.63 19.52 -2.08
C LYS A 53 -4.37 19.79 -2.90
N ASN A 54 -4.52 20.28 -4.13
CA ASN A 54 -3.40 20.61 -5.01
C ASN A 54 -2.45 21.62 -4.37
N ARG A 55 -3.00 22.65 -3.73
CA ARG A 55 -2.21 23.66 -3.01
C ARG A 55 -1.37 23.00 -1.89
N ASN A 56 -1.99 22.17 -1.08
CA ASN A 56 -1.31 21.50 0.03
C ASN A 56 -0.23 20.53 -0.49
N SER A 57 -0.54 19.71 -1.48
CA SER A 57 0.42 18.79 -2.09
C SER A 57 1.60 19.53 -2.74
N ARG A 58 1.34 20.70 -3.36
CA ARG A 58 2.41 21.53 -3.93
C ARG A 58 3.32 22.11 -2.83
N LEU A 59 2.74 22.67 -1.77
CA LEU A 59 3.51 23.21 -0.66
C LEU A 59 4.38 22.12 0.00
N GLU A 60 3.83 20.92 0.15
CA GLU A 60 4.58 19.80 0.70
C GLU A 60 5.71 19.36 -0.22
N LEU A 61 5.45 19.20 -1.52
CA LEU A 61 6.48 18.86 -2.51
C LEU A 61 7.59 19.92 -2.55
N ASP A 62 7.23 21.19 -2.61
CA ASP A 62 8.20 22.30 -2.65
C ASP A 62 9.03 22.36 -1.35
N SER A 63 8.41 22.12 -0.20
CA SER A 63 9.12 22.04 1.10
C SER A 63 10.08 20.86 1.15
N LEU A 64 9.67 19.72 0.62
CA LEU A 64 10.49 18.51 0.55
C LEU A 64 11.72 18.72 -0.36
N MET A 65 11.51 19.34 -1.53
CA MET A 65 12.61 19.62 -2.47
C MET A 65 13.61 20.64 -1.92
N ARG A 66 13.12 21.68 -1.22
CA ARG A 66 14.01 22.66 -0.55
C ARG A 66 14.79 22.01 0.58
N LEU A 67 14.15 21.17 1.39
CA LEU A 67 14.87 20.44 2.43
C LEU A 67 15.95 19.54 1.83
N TYR A 68 15.67 18.93 0.68
CA TYR A 68 16.69 18.14 -0.02
C TYR A 68 17.84 19.00 -0.55
N GLU A 69 17.58 20.19 -1.06
CA GLU A 69 18.65 21.14 -1.48
C GLU A 69 19.56 21.53 -0.31
N GLU A 70 19.00 21.63 0.91
CA GLU A 70 19.74 22.01 2.13
C GLU A 70 20.47 20.84 2.79
N ALA A 71 19.85 19.67 2.84
CA ALA A 71 20.33 18.52 3.60
C ALA A 71 21.07 17.47 2.75
N GLY A 72 20.74 17.36 1.46
CA GLY A 72 21.21 16.24 0.63
C GLY A 72 20.65 14.90 1.11
N THR A 73 21.28 13.81 0.72
CA THR A 73 20.92 12.44 1.18
C THR A 73 21.62 12.03 2.46
N GLU A 74 22.73 12.71 2.83
CA GLU A 74 23.60 12.29 3.94
C GLU A 74 23.14 12.83 5.27
N ARG A 75 22.59 14.04 5.30
CA ARG A 75 22.18 14.70 6.53
C ARG A 75 20.83 14.19 7.00
N GLY A 76 20.78 13.66 8.22
CA GLY A 76 19.55 13.31 8.89
C GLY A 76 18.77 14.52 9.41
N PHE A 77 17.47 14.36 9.56
CA PHE A 77 16.57 15.35 10.13
C PHE A 77 15.51 14.68 11.01
N TYR A 78 14.83 15.48 11.84
CA TYR A 78 13.83 15.00 12.77
C TYR A 78 12.48 15.63 12.47
N LEU A 79 11.41 14.84 12.57
CA LEU A 79 10.03 15.31 12.38
C LEU A 79 9.40 15.57 13.76
N LYS A 80 8.67 16.67 13.84
CA LYS A 80 7.89 16.99 15.05
C LYS A 80 6.66 16.10 15.11
N TRP A 81 6.42 15.48 16.26
CA TRP A 81 5.27 14.64 16.52
C TRP A 81 4.41 15.24 17.62
N ASP A 82 3.10 15.33 17.39
CA ASP A 82 2.12 15.74 18.37
C ASP A 82 1.01 14.71 18.53
N MET A 83 0.43 14.65 19.72
CA MET A 83 -0.72 13.79 19.98
C MET A 83 -2.00 14.56 19.71
N ILE A 84 -2.81 14.03 18.78
CA ILE A 84 -4.13 14.61 18.46
C ILE A 84 -5.21 14.11 19.45
N ALA A 85 -6.36 14.78 19.46
CA ALA A 85 -7.46 14.50 20.38
C ALA A 85 -7.97 13.04 20.39
N SER A 86 -7.76 12.28 19.28
CA SER A 86 -8.09 10.86 19.22
C SER A 86 -7.06 9.94 19.91
N GLY A 87 -6.03 10.49 20.55
CA GLY A 87 -4.95 9.72 21.17
C GLY A 87 -3.91 9.16 20.19
N ARG A 88 -3.96 9.53 18.93
CA ARG A 88 -2.97 9.11 17.92
C ARG A 88 -1.83 10.13 17.86
N TYR A 89 -0.61 9.63 17.66
CA TYR A 89 0.52 10.47 17.32
C TYR A 89 0.49 10.79 15.83
N MET A 90 0.56 12.07 15.51
CA MET A 90 0.61 12.58 14.12
C MET A 90 1.82 13.48 13.96
N ILE A 91 2.37 13.49 12.76
CA ILE A 91 3.47 14.39 12.41
C ILE A 91 2.90 15.79 12.20
N ASP A 92 3.35 16.73 13.03
CA ASP A 92 3.04 18.16 12.93
C ASP A 92 4.16 18.88 12.17
N SER A 93 4.20 18.64 10.87
CA SER A 93 5.19 19.22 9.96
C SER A 93 4.57 19.41 8.59
N SER A 94 5.10 20.36 7.81
CA SER A 94 4.77 20.54 6.39
C SER A 94 5.20 19.34 5.54
N ILE A 95 6.10 18.52 6.07
CA ILE A 95 6.57 17.27 5.46
C ILE A 95 6.05 16.12 6.33
N SER A 96 5.08 15.35 5.84
CA SER A 96 4.47 14.28 6.63
C SER A 96 4.29 13.00 5.80
N PRO A 97 5.07 11.93 6.08
CA PRO A 97 4.87 10.62 5.44
C PRO A 97 3.54 9.96 5.81
N GLN A 98 2.84 10.46 6.85
CA GLN A 98 1.50 10.01 7.19
C GLN A 98 0.41 10.66 6.32
N ALA A 99 0.61 11.91 5.90
CA ALA A 99 -0.37 12.68 5.15
C ALA A 99 -0.26 12.48 3.63
N ASN A 100 0.95 12.28 3.13
CA ASN A 100 1.21 12.20 1.70
C ASN A 100 2.05 10.96 1.33
N LYS A 101 1.54 10.20 0.35
CA LYS A 101 2.22 8.99 -0.14
C LYS A 101 3.60 9.29 -0.72
N ILE A 102 3.76 10.41 -1.46
CA ILE A 102 5.06 10.73 -2.08
C ILE A 102 6.15 10.93 -1.03
N THR A 103 5.84 11.65 0.05
CA THR A 103 6.77 11.87 1.16
C THR A 103 7.20 10.56 1.79
N ARG A 104 6.28 9.60 1.92
CA ARG A 104 6.53 8.26 2.47
C ARG A 104 7.59 7.47 1.71
N PHE A 105 7.73 7.69 0.39
CA PHE A 105 8.70 6.99 -0.45
C PHE A 105 9.99 7.78 -0.67
N LEU A 106 10.01 9.06 -0.33
CA LEU A 106 11.18 9.92 -0.49
C LEU A 106 11.97 10.09 0.80
N ILE A 107 11.37 9.82 1.96
CA ILE A 107 12.04 9.83 3.26
C ILE A 107 11.84 8.50 3.99
N ALA A 108 12.86 8.08 4.70
CA ALA A 108 12.84 6.86 5.51
C ALA A 108 13.54 7.11 6.85
N THR A 109 13.22 6.32 7.86
CA THR A 109 13.99 6.32 9.11
C THR A 109 15.39 5.80 8.85
N ASN A 110 16.39 6.40 9.47
CA ASN A 110 17.77 5.96 9.35
C ASN A 110 17.88 4.51 9.86
N GLY A 111 18.32 3.59 9.01
CA GLY A 111 18.47 2.17 9.34
C GLY A 111 17.31 1.24 8.94
N THR A 112 16.26 1.75 8.28
CA THR A 112 15.13 0.90 7.81
C THR A 112 15.35 0.27 6.43
N ARG A 113 16.56 0.26 5.92
CA ARG A 113 16.87 -0.42 4.66
C ARG A 113 16.89 -1.93 4.86
N THR A 114 16.24 -2.65 3.97
CA THR A 114 16.30 -4.11 3.97
C THR A 114 17.59 -4.55 3.30
N ASN A 115 18.47 -5.21 4.04
CA ASN A 115 19.67 -5.80 3.48
C ASN A 115 19.31 -7.09 2.73
N ILE A 116 19.44 -7.07 1.40
CA ILE A 116 19.22 -8.24 0.55
C ILE A 116 20.57 -8.93 0.33
N LYS A 117 20.61 -10.21 0.70
CA LYS A 117 21.79 -11.06 0.53
C LYS A 117 21.57 -12.02 -0.64
N PHE A 118 22.60 -12.10 -1.48
CA PHE A 118 22.67 -13.09 -2.55
C PHE A 118 23.63 -14.21 -2.16
N GLU A 119 23.22 -15.41 -2.41
CA GLU A 119 24.04 -16.60 -2.30
C GLU A 119 24.15 -17.24 -3.69
N ASN A 120 25.36 -17.30 -4.24
CA ASN A 120 25.61 -17.75 -5.61
C ASN A 120 24.73 -17.03 -6.66
N GLY A 121 24.59 -15.72 -6.52
CA GLY A 121 23.81 -14.86 -7.43
C GLY A 121 22.30 -14.97 -7.30
N LYS A 122 21.78 -15.62 -6.25
CA LYS A 122 20.34 -15.80 -6.02
C LYS A 122 19.95 -15.36 -4.61
N VAL A 123 18.72 -14.90 -4.46
CA VAL A 123 18.12 -14.63 -3.16
C VAL A 123 17.30 -15.84 -2.70
N SER A 124 17.07 -15.95 -1.37
CA SER A 124 16.18 -16.96 -0.82
C SER A 124 14.73 -16.76 -1.28
N GLU A 125 13.92 -17.83 -1.25
CA GLU A 125 12.49 -17.76 -1.59
C GLU A 125 11.71 -16.82 -0.67
N GLU A 126 12.11 -16.68 0.58
CA GLU A 126 11.49 -15.76 1.53
C GLU A 126 11.75 -14.29 1.10
N ILE A 127 12.98 -13.95 0.78
CA ILE A 127 13.35 -12.61 0.28
C ILE A 127 12.64 -12.34 -1.05
N LEU A 128 12.64 -13.29 -1.97
CA LEU A 128 11.93 -13.18 -3.24
C LEU A 128 10.43 -12.96 -3.06
N GLY A 129 9.81 -13.67 -2.13
CA GLY A 129 8.41 -13.49 -1.76
C GLY A 129 8.11 -12.06 -1.28
N GLY A 130 8.97 -11.50 -0.43
CA GLY A 130 8.88 -10.11 0.04
C GLY A 130 9.01 -9.09 -1.10
N ILE A 131 9.97 -9.29 -2.01
CA ILE A 131 10.17 -8.46 -3.21
C ILE A 131 8.92 -8.49 -4.09
N LYS A 132 8.44 -9.69 -4.44
CA LYS A 132 7.23 -9.88 -5.25
C LYS A 132 6.01 -9.22 -4.60
N ARG A 133 5.85 -9.36 -3.28
CA ARG A 133 4.77 -8.72 -2.52
C ARG A 133 4.83 -7.21 -2.62
N SER A 134 5.99 -6.60 -2.39
CA SER A 134 6.18 -5.15 -2.47
C SER A 134 5.81 -4.60 -3.86
N ILE A 135 6.32 -5.24 -4.91
CA ILE A 135 6.05 -4.83 -6.29
C ILE A 135 4.58 -5.01 -6.65
N ALA A 136 3.99 -6.14 -6.29
CA ALA A 136 2.59 -6.43 -6.58
C ALA A 136 1.64 -5.43 -5.90
N GLN A 137 1.94 -5.04 -4.67
CA GLN A 137 1.19 -4.03 -3.94
C GLN A 137 1.34 -2.64 -4.60
N ALA A 138 2.57 -2.24 -4.90
CA ALA A 138 2.86 -0.96 -5.56
C ALA A 138 2.16 -0.81 -6.91
N LEU A 139 1.99 -1.90 -7.64
CA LEU A 139 1.32 -1.95 -8.94
C LEU A 139 -0.19 -2.22 -8.84
N ASP A 140 -0.78 -2.17 -7.66
CA ASP A 140 -2.24 -2.38 -7.43
C ASP A 140 -2.78 -3.73 -7.95
N TYR A 141 -2.02 -4.82 -7.74
CA TYR A 141 -2.51 -6.16 -8.02
C TYR A 141 -3.36 -6.74 -6.89
N GLY A 142 -3.33 -6.13 -5.73
CA GLY A 142 -4.13 -6.49 -4.58
C GLY A 142 -3.88 -5.55 -3.42
N LEU A 143 -4.90 -5.48 -2.56
CA LEU A 143 -4.84 -4.64 -1.38
C LEU A 143 -3.93 -5.28 -0.32
N ASP A 144 -3.48 -4.47 0.62
CA ASP A 144 -2.73 -4.84 1.81
C ASP A 144 -3.35 -5.96 2.66
N LYS A 145 -4.63 -6.29 2.41
CA LYS A 145 -5.42 -7.35 3.09
C LYS A 145 -5.61 -8.63 2.28
N ASP A 146 -5.12 -8.67 1.04
CA ASP A 146 -5.19 -9.88 0.21
C ASP A 146 -4.04 -10.84 0.55
N LEU A 147 -4.25 -12.16 0.34
CA LEU A 147 -3.22 -13.18 0.50
C LEU A 147 -2.08 -12.98 -0.50
N ASP A 148 -0.84 -13.11 -0.03
CA ASP A 148 0.35 -12.91 -0.86
C ASP A 148 0.37 -13.79 -2.11
N THR A 149 0.03 -15.06 -1.98
CA THR A 149 -0.05 -16.00 -3.09
C THR A 149 -1.02 -15.55 -4.17
N TYR A 150 -2.15 -14.96 -3.77
CA TYR A 150 -3.15 -14.47 -4.71
C TYR A 150 -2.70 -13.19 -5.43
N VAL A 151 -2.08 -12.28 -4.71
CA VAL A 151 -1.58 -11.00 -5.24
C VAL A 151 -0.41 -11.26 -6.20
N ILE A 152 0.52 -12.13 -5.81
CA ILE A 152 1.65 -12.53 -6.63
C ILE A 152 1.18 -13.26 -7.91
N ALA A 153 0.24 -14.18 -7.80
CA ALA A 153 -0.32 -14.88 -8.97
C ALA A 153 -1.01 -13.94 -9.97
N LYS A 154 -1.60 -12.83 -9.50
CA LYS A 154 -2.12 -11.78 -10.39
C LYS A 154 -0.99 -11.04 -11.12
N MET A 155 0.06 -10.63 -10.39
CA MET A 155 1.22 -9.95 -10.96
C MET A 155 1.91 -10.83 -12.02
N GLU A 156 2.04 -12.13 -11.76
CA GLU A 156 2.71 -13.08 -12.65
C GLU A 156 1.98 -13.32 -13.99
N LYS A 157 0.75 -12.82 -14.16
CA LYS A 157 0.08 -12.73 -15.45
C LYS A 157 0.68 -11.67 -16.36
N ASP A 158 1.35 -10.67 -15.80
CA ASP A 158 1.96 -9.56 -16.53
C ASP A 158 3.49 -9.69 -16.61
N PHE A 159 4.13 -10.12 -15.53
CA PHE A 159 5.58 -10.40 -15.49
C PHE A 159 5.95 -11.28 -14.30
N VAL A 160 7.07 -11.99 -14.41
CA VAL A 160 7.61 -12.87 -13.36
C VAL A 160 8.97 -12.36 -12.93
N VAL A 161 9.20 -12.29 -11.63
CA VAL A 161 10.49 -11.95 -11.03
C VAL A 161 11.13 -13.24 -10.50
N ASN A 162 12.36 -13.52 -10.89
CA ASN A 162 13.10 -14.71 -10.51
C ASN A 162 14.12 -14.42 -9.40
N SER A 163 14.58 -15.46 -8.70
CA SER A 163 15.54 -15.35 -7.59
C SER A 163 16.92 -14.84 -7.99
N ASP A 164 17.27 -14.97 -9.27
CA ASP A 164 18.50 -14.42 -9.88
C ASP A 164 18.34 -12.96 -10.37
N GLY A 165 17.26 -12.29 -9.99
CA GLY A 165 16.94 -10.93 -10.39
C GLY A 165 16.44 -10.80 -11.82
N SER A 166 16.42 -11.85 -12.64
CA SER A 166 15.85 -11.78 -13.99
C SER A 166 14.36 -11.53 -13.97
N VAL A 167 13.85 -10.82 -14.98
CA VAL A 167 12.43 -10.48 -15.10
C VAL A 167 11.91 -10.92 -16.46
N GLU A 168 10.85 -11.72 -16.47
CA GLU A 168 10.18 -12.18 -17.68
C GLU A 168 8.88 -11.41 -17.89
N PHE A 169 8.79 -10.58 -18.93
CA PHE A 169 7.62 -9.79 -19.25
C PHE A 169 6.66 -10.55 -20.18
N LYS A 170 5.35 -10.43 -19.89
CA LYS A 170 4.29 -10.97 -20.74
C LYS A 170 3.74 -9.89 -21.69
N LYS A 171 3.13 -10.31 -22.82
CA LYS A 171 2.63 -9.39 -23.86
C LYS A 171 1.27 -8.75 -23.50
N THR A 172 1.01 -8.51 -22.22
CA THR A 172 -0.18 -7.78 -21.74
C THR A 172 0.02 -6.28 -21.85
N SER A 173 -1.03 -5.49 -21.73
CA SER A 173 -0.94 -4.02 -21.73
C SER A 173 -0.07 -3.53 -20.57
N LYS A 174 -0.34 -4.02 -19.36
CA LYS A 174 0.39 -3.61 -18.14
C LYS A 174 1.82 -4.14 -18.16
N GLY A 175 2.05 -5.39 -18.60
CA GLY A 175 3.38 -5.96 -18.74
C GLY A 175 4.29 -5.13 -19.64
N ARG A 176 3.78 -4.62 -20.79
CA ARG A 176 4.54 -3.74 -21.70
C ARG A 176 4.87 -2.37 -21.09
N ILE A 177 3.97 -1.80 -20.28
CA ILE A 177 4.23 -0.53 -19.58
C ILE A 177 5.34 -0.74 -18.56
N VAL A 178 5.24 -1.78 -17.74
CA VAL A 178 6.25 -2.16 -16.75
C VAL A 178 7.60 -2.44 -17.41
N GLU A 179 7.64 -3.24 -18.48
CA GLU A 179 8.85 -3.55 -19.24
C GLU A 179 9.56 -2.29 -19.75
N ARG A 180 8.79 -1.33 -20.28
CA ARG A 180 9.36 -0.08 -20.81
C ARG A 180 9.99 0.77 -19.72
N VAL A 181 9.32 0.94 -18.59
CA VAL A 181 9.82 1.71 -17.44
C VAL A 181 11.01 1.01 -16.79
N TYR A 182 10.91 -0.32 -16.61
CA TYR A 182 11.98 -1.14 -16.08
C TYR A 182 13.26 -1.04 -16.94
N SER A 183 13.13 -1.21 -18.26
CA SER A 183 14.26 -1.16 -19.19
C SER A 183 14.93 0.22 -19.19
N TYR A 184 14.16 1.29 -19.05
CA TYR A 184 14.68 2.64 -18.90
C TYR A 184 15.53 2.78 -17.63
N PHE A 185 15.00 2.37 -16.47
CA PHE A 185 15.75 2.44 -15.22
C PHE A 185 16.98 1.52 -15.21
N LEU A 186 16.85 0.30 -15.74
CA LEU A 186 17.97 -0.61 -15.83
C LEU A 186 19.14 -0.05 -16.67
N LYS A 187 18.82 0.63 -17.77
CA LYS A 187 19.82 1.33 -18.59
C LYS A 187 20.44 2.49 -17.82
N SER A 188 19.64 3.31 -17.15
CA SER A 188 20.13 4.44 -16.37
C SER A 188 21.06 3.99 -15.23
N ILE A 189 20.70 2.93 -14.51
CA ILE A 189 21.51 2.37 -13.42
C ILE A 189 22.86 1.84 -13.93
N LYS A 190 22.87 1.17 -15.09
CA LYS A 190 24.09 0.59 -15.69
C LYS A 190 25.03 1.63 -16.30
N SER A 191 24.50 2.77 -16.74
CA SER A 191 25.32 3.82 -17.37
C SER A 191 25.96 4.79 -16.37
N GLU A 192 25.59 4.73 -15.09
CA GLU A 192 25.95 5.72 -14.06
C GLU A 192 25.64 7.18 -14.49
N ASP A 193 24.77 7.33 -15.47
CA ASP A 193 24.49 8.60 -16.14
C ASP A 193 23.52 9.42 -15.26
N GLU A 194 24.02 10.51 -14.68
CA GLU A 194 23.21 11.43 -13.87
C GLU A 194 22.33 12.36 -14.75
N GLN A 195 22.43 12.27 -16.07
CA GLN A 195 21.65 13.11 -16.98
C GLN A 195 20.23 12.55 -17.16
N PHE A 196 19.31 13.17 -16.44
CA PHE A 196 17.87 12.87 -16.44
C PHE A 196 17.15 13.56 -17.60
N ASP A 197 17.38 13.12 -18.82
CA ASP A 197 16.45 13.39 -19.89
C ASP A 197 15.51 12.18 -20.04
N ILE A 198 14.24 12.37 -19.65
CA ILE A 198 13.24 11.32 -19.73
C ILE A 198 12.59 11.40 -21.11
N PRO A 199 12.85 10.44 -22.02
CA PRO A 199 12.22 10.45 -23.35
C PRO A 199 10.70 10.51 -23.28
N GLU A 200 10.02 11.18 -24.22
CA GLU A 200 8.58 11.35 -24.23
C GLU A 200 7.80 10.03 -24.10
N GLY A 201 8.27 8.98 -24.78
CA GLY A 201 7.68 7.64 -24.68
C GLY A 201 7.78 7.02 -23.28
N ILE A 202 8.81 7.37 -22.51
CA ILE A 202 8.96 6.96 -21.12
C ILE A 202 8.10 7.81 -20.21
N GLN A 203 8.00 9.13 -20.46
CA GLN A 203 7.10 10.01 -19.72
C GLN A 203 5.66 9.49 -19.76
N THR A 204 5.17 9.14 -20.94
CA THR A 204 3.84 8.53 -21.13
C THR A 204 3.70 7.20 -20.36
N ALA A 205 4.73 6.36 -20.36
CA ALA A 205 4.71 5.09 -19.63
C ALA A 205 4.71 5.30 -18.10
N LEU A 206 5.48 6.26 -17.60
CA LEU A 206 5.49 6.66 -16.18
C LEU A 206 4.14 7.21 -15.72
N GLU A 207 3.51 8.06 -16.54
CA GLU A 207 2.17 8.59 -16.24
C GLU A 207 1.11 7.48 -16.16
N LYS A 208 1.15 6.53 -17.09
CA LYS A 208 0.25 5.36 -17.06
C LYS A 208 0.50 4.49 -15.83
N LEU A 209 1.77 4.21 -15.52
CA LEU A 209 2.14 3.44 -14.34
C LEU A 209 1.67 4.12 -13.05
N ASN A 210 1.82 5.45 -12.95
CA ASN A 210 1.33 6.24 -11.83
C ASN A 210 -0.21 6.20 -11.70
N ALA A 211 -0.93 6.18 -12.82
CA ALA A 211 -2.40 6.15 -12.84
C ALA A 211 -2.98 4.76 -12.58
N GLU A 212 -2.31 3.70 -13.05
CA GLU A 212 -2.75 2.30 -12.93
C GLU A 212 -2.23 1.60 -11.67
N GLY A 213 -1.25 2.18 -10.97
CA GLY A 213 -0.65 1.69 -9.73
C GLY A 213 -0.91 2.65 -8.55
N GLU A 214 -0.17 2.42 -7.46
CA GLU A 214 -0.22 3.24 -6.24
C GLU A 214 0.62 4.54 -6.37
N GLY A 215 0.43 5.25 -7.47
CA GLY A 215 1.10 6.53 -7.70
C GLY A 215 2.63 6.40 -7.81
N PHE A 216 3.35 7.27 -7.13
CA PHE A 216 4.82 7.26 -7.16
C PHE A 216 5.44 5.97 -6.60
N HIS A 217 4.73 5.26 -5.72
CA HIS A 217 5.15 3.95 -5.22
C HIS A 217 5.37 2.94 -6.35
N ALA A 218 4.49 2.93 -7.35
CA ALA A 218 4.63 2.04 -8.50
C ALA A 218 5.93 2.33 -9.28
N VAL A 219 6.25 3.61 -9.48
CA VAL A 219 7.49 4.03 -10.16
C VAL A 219 8.72 3.62 -9.37
N GLN A 220 8.72 3.88 -8.07
CA GLN A 220 9.80 3.53 -7.16
C GLN A 220 10.03 2.02 -7.11
N ALA A 221 8.96 1.21 -7.04
CA ALA A 221 9.06 -0.25 -7.01
C ALA A 221 9.68 -0.83 -8.30
N ILE A 222 9.34 -0.26 -9.48
CA ILE A 222 9.94 -0.70 -10.74
C ILE A 222 11.41 -0.27 -10.86
N ARG A 223 11.75 0.91 -10.37
CA ARG A 223 13.16 1.32 -10.28
C ARG A 223 13.98 0.39 -9.39
N GLU A 224 13.43 0.06 -8.22
CA GLU A 224 14.10 -0.85 -7.29
C GLU A 224 14.18 -2.29 -7.85
N LEU A 225 13.20 -2.72 -8.64
CA LEU A 225 13.27 -3.98 -9.38
C LEU A 225 14.41 -3.99 -10.41
N ALA A 226 14.61 -2.87 -11.12
CA ALA A 226 15.73 -2.73 -12.05
C ALA A 226 17.08 -2.76 -11.32
N ARG A 227 17.14 -2.13 -10.14
CA ARG A 227 18.32 -2.18 -9.27
C ARG A 227 18.57 -3.59 -8.75
N PHE A 228 17.54 -4.29 -8.31
CA PHE A 228 17.65 -5.69 -7.88
C PHE A 228 18.27 -6.58 -8.97
N ASN A 229 17.82 -6.43 -10.24
CA ASN A 229 18.42 -7.15 -11.36
C ASN A 229 19.90 -6.78 -11.56
N HIS A 230 20.25 -5.51 -11.46
CA HIS A 230 21.63 -5.05 -11.59
C HIS A 230 22.51 -5.64 -10.48
N GLU A 231 22.10 -5.56 -9.23
CA GLU A 231 22.82 -6.10 -8.07
C GLU A 231 22.96 -7.64 -8.16
N ALA A 232 21.92 -8.34 -8.63
CA ALA A 232 22.00 -9.77 -8.91
C ALA A 232 23.03 -10.11 -9.98
N SER A 233 23.17 -9.28 -11.01
CA SER A 233 24.20 -9.46 -12.03
C SER A 233 25.62 -9.29 -11.49
N ILE A 234 25.82 -8.40 -10.53
CA ILE A 234 27.10 -8.23 -9.81
C ILE A 234 27.35 -9.45 -8.92
N ALA A 235 26.31 -9.89 -8.20
CA ALA A 235 26.36 -11.03 -7.31
C ALA A 235 26.72 -12.35 -8.00
N SER A 236 26.40 -12.50 -9.28
CA SER A 236 26.71 -13.71 -10.06
C SER A 236 28.23 -13.96 -10.21
N GLY A 237 29.06 -12.94 -9.98
CA GLY A 237 30.55 -13.03 -9.96
C GLY A 237 31.15 -13.11 -8.54
N SER A 238 30.34 -13.17 -7.48
CA SER A 238 30.78 -13.15 -6.09
C SER A 238 30.08 -14.23 -5.26
N GLU A 239 30.80 -14.88 -4.35
CA GLU A 239 30.19 -15.87 -3.45
C GLU A 239 29.14 -15.26 -2.50
N ASN A 240 29.40 -14.02 -2.04
CA ASN A 240 28.52 -13.29 -1.13
C ASN A 240 28.44 -11.83 -1.60
N HIS A 241 27.25 -11.42 -1.97
CA HIS A 241 26.94 -10.03 -2.30
C HIS A 241 25.73 -9.58 -1.52
N GLU A 242 25.75 -8.34 -1.03
CA GLU A 242 24.60 -7.76 -0.33
C GLU A 242 24.44 -6.29 -0.69
N TYR A 243 23.22 -5.83 -0.75
CA TYR A 243 22.91 -4.42 -0.93
C TYR A 243 21.69 -3.99 -0.11
N ASN A 244 21.61 -2.70 0.16
CA ASN A 244 20.48 -2.12 0.89
C ASN A 244 19.36 -1.76 -0.09
N ALA A 245 18.29 -2.52 -0.05
CA ALA A 245 17.12 -2.34 -0.90
C ALA A 245 16.09 -1.38 -0.31
N HIS A 246 15.30 -0.76 -1.19
CA HIS A 246 14.21 0.14 -0.85
C HIS A 246 12.82 -0.42 -1.24
N PHE A 247 12.62 -1.72 -1.12
CA PHE A 247 11.30 -2.30 -1.26
C PHE A 247 10.44 -1.95 -0.05
N VAL A 248 9.26 -1.41 -0.31
CA VAL A 248 8.32 -0.99 0.73
C VAL A 248 7.10 -1.90 0.69
N ILE A 249 6.70 -2.43 1.83
CA ILE A 249 5.44 -3.15 2.04
C ILE A 249 4.59 -2.31 2.96
N GLU A 250 3.43 -1.89 2.48
CA GLU A 250 2.42 -1.26 3.31
C GLU A 250 1.56 -2.37 3.95
N ALA A 251 1.63 -2.48 5.28
CA ALA A 251 0.79 -3.37 6.05
C ALA A 251 -0.24 -2.56 6.82
N ASP A 252 -1.53 -2.83 6.59
CA ASP A 252 -2.58 -2.24 7.40
C ASP A 252 -2.87 -3.13 8.61
N GLY A 253 -3.18 -2.50 9.74
CA GLY A 253 -3.59 -3.22 10.94
C GLY A 253 -4.89 -3.97 10.71
N ILE A 254 -4.90 -5.26 11.01
CA ILE A 254 -6.08 -6.13 10.91
C ILE A 254 -7.10 -5.79 12.02
N THR A 255 -6.62 -5.25 13.12
CA THR A 255 -7.43 -4.88 14.28
C THR A 255 -8.10 -3.53 14.08
N SER A 256 -9.30 -3.53 13.51
CA SER A 256 -10.23 -2.41 13.70
C SER A 256 -10.88 -2.53 15.10
N GLY A 257 -11.39 -1.41 15.64
CA GLY A 257 -12.18 -1.45 16.89
C GLY A 257 -13.36 -2.44 16.82
N MET A 258 -13.90 -2.66 15.63
CA MET A 258 -14.90 -3.68 15.34
C MET A 258 -14.39 -5.11 15.59
N MET A 259 -13.17 -5.43 15.17
CA MET A 259 -12.59 -6.74 15.40
C MET A 259 -12.35 -7.00 16.88
N ILE A 260 -11.89 -5.99 17.61
CA ILE A 260 -11.75 -6.05 19.07
C ILE A 260 -13.13 -6.29 19.72
N THR A 261 -14.15 -5.58 19.27
CA THR A 261 -15.51 -5.74 19.78
C THR A 261 -16.06 -7.14 19.50
N LEU A 262 -15.87 -7.67 18.29
CA LEU A 262 -16.25 -9.04 17.95
C LEU A 262 -15.48 -10.06 18.78
N ALA A 263 -14.18 -9.87 18.97
CA ALA A 263 -13.37 -10.74 19.81
C ALA A 263 -13.79 -10.68 21.32
N GLN A 264 -14.27 -9.54 21.80
CA GLN A 264 -14.81 -9.41 23.16
C GLN A 264 -16.18 -10.08 23.34
N ILE A 265 -17.01 -10.09 22.28
CA ILE A 265 -18.35 -10.69 22.31
C ILE A 265 -18.28 -12.20 22.09
N MET A 266 -17.38 -12.64 21.24
CA MET A 266 -17.18 -14.04 20.89
C MET A 266 -16.08 -14.65 21.75
N SER A 267 -16.23 -15.91 22.05
CA SER A 267 -15.42 -16.71 22.98
C SER A 267 -13.91 -16.59 22.81
N LYS A 268 -13.15 -17.18 23.75
CA LYS A 268 -11.67 -17.32 23.67
C LYS A 268 -11.18 -17.89 22.32
N ASP A 269 -12.02 -18.67 21.65
CA ASP A 269 -11.71 -19.28 20.35
C ASP A 269 -11.62 -18.22 19.24
N ALA A 270 -12.45 -17.17 19.25
CA ALA A 270 -12.36 -16.05 18.31
C ALA A 270 -11.05 -15.25 18.47
N ILE A 271 -10.63 -15.02 19.72
CA ILE A 271 -9.34 -14.34 20.00
C ILE A 271 -8.19 -15.19 19.45
N SER A 272 -8.21 -16.50 19.66
CA SER A 272 -7.20 -17.43 19.15
C SER A 272 -7.12 -17.45 17.62
N LEU A 273 -8.24 -17.27 16.91
CA LEU A 273 -8.25 -17.15 15.46
C LEU A 273 -7.52 -15.89 14.96
N PHE A 274 -7.68 -14.76 15.67
CA PHE A 274 -6.96 -13.53 15.33
C PHE A 274 -5.46 -13.62 15.61
N GLU A 275 -5.07 -14.33 16.68
CA GLU A 275 -3.67 -14.54 17.03
C GLU A 275 -2.95 -15.48 16.05
N LYS A 276 -3.65 -16.45 15.47
CA LYS A 276 -3.05 -17.51 14.64
C LYS A 276 -2.85 -17.17 13.16
N GLY A 277 -3.48 -16.16 12.61
CA GLY A 277 -3.27 -15.99 11.18
C GLY A 277 -4.00 -14.83 10.49
N GLY A 278 -4.66 -13.99 11.22
CA GLY A 278 -5.34 -12.85 10.64
C GLY A 278 -6.56 -13.20 9.77
N LEU A 279 -7.07 -12.23 9.03
CA LEU A 279 -8.37 -12.25 8.34
C LEU A 279 -8.50 -13.27 7.20
N TYR A 280 -7.42 -13.85 6.75
CA TYR A 280 -7.39 -14.64 5.49
C TYR A 280 -7.06 -16.11 5.67
N THR A 281 -6.96 -16.60 6.91
CA THR A 281 -6.88 -18.05 7.15
C THR A 281 -8.24 -18.71 6.86
N LYS A 282 -8.23 -20.01 6.59
CA LYS A 282 -9.48 -20.78 6.39
C LYS A 282 -10.42 -20.62 7.58
N GLU A 283 -9.86 -20.61 8.79
CA GLU A 283 -10.57 -20.44 10.04
C GLU A 283 -11.18 -19.05 10.16
N ALA A 284 -10.41 -17.99 9.82
CA ALA A 284 -10.92 -16.63 9.82
C ALA A 284 -12.03 -16.41 8.77
N ILE A 285 -11.89 -17.02 7.59
CA ILE A 285 -12.92 -16.99 6.55
C ILE A 285 -14.19 -17.68 7.04
N ALA A 286 -14.08 -18.87 7.66
CA ALA A 286 -15.22 -19.58 8.24
C ALA A 286 -15.93 -18.75 9.33
N PHE A 287 -15.13 -18.10 10.19
CA PHE A 287 -15.62 -17.17 11.22
C PHE A 287 -16.44 -16.03 10.60
N TRP A 288 -15.94 -15.38 9.55
CA TRP A 288 -16.63 -14.27 8.90
C TRP A 288 -17.89 -14.72 8.16
N ILE A 289 -17.88 -15.90 7.54
CA ILE A 289 -19.05 -16.49 6.91
C ILE A 289 -20.14 -16.70 7.97
N LYS A 290 -19.78 -17.29 9.10
CA LYS A 290 -20.73 -17.54 10.21
C LYS A 290 -21.28 -16.25 10.80
N THR A 291 -20.40 -15.26 11.04
CA THR A 291 -20.78 -13.92 11.50
C THR A 291 -21.77 -13.25 10.55
N SER A 292 -21.48 -13.30 9.24
CA SER A 292 -22.34 -12.71 8.22
C SER A 292 -23.69 -13.40 8.13
N ASN A 293 -23.72 -14.74 8.25
CA ASN A 293 -24.98 -15.50 8.31
C ASN A 293 -25.82 -15.13 9.53
N ALA A 294 -25.20 -15.01 10.71
CA ALA A 294 -25.87 -14.62 11.94
C ALA A 294 -26.49 -13.20 11.87
N LEU A 295 -25.81 -12.29 11.19
CA LEU A 295 -26.28 -10.91 10.99
C LEU A 295 -27.22 -10.72 9.79
N GLY A 296 -27.54 -11.79 9.04
CA GLY A 296 -28.42 -11.72 7.88
C GLY A 296 -27.73 -11.14 6.62
N LEU A 297 -26.41 -11.19 6.56
CA LEU A 297 -25.60 -10.72 5.43
C LEU A 297 -25.14 -11.85 4.49
N ALA A 298 -25.77 -13.02 4.58
CA ALA A 298 -25.39 -14.21 3.79
C ALA A 298 -25.45 -13.97 2.28
N ASP A 299 -26.40 -13.18 1.81
CA ASP A 299 -26.56 -12.89 0.38
C ASP A 299 -25.46 -11.94 -0.14
N GLU A 300 -24.97 -11.06 0.71
CA GLU A 300 -23.79 -10.22 0.38
C GLU A 300 -22.52 -11.03 0.26
N LEU A 301 -22.33 -12.04 1.09
CA LEU A 301 -21.25 -13.02 0.95
C LEU A 301 -21.31 -13.76 -0.38
N LYS A 302 -22.51 -14.20 -0.81
CA LYS A 302 -22.71 -14.90 -2.09
C LYS A 302 -22.38 -14.01 -3.29
N ILE A 303 -22.74 -12.75 -3.24
CA ILE A 303 -22.43 -11.77 -4.31
C ILE A 303 -20.91 -11.52 -4.40
N LEU A 304 -20.21 -11.49 -3.27
CA LEU A 304 -18.78 -11.23 -3.17
C LEU A 304 -17.93 -12.49 -3.35
N GLY A 305 -18.51 -13.67 -3.12
CA GLY A 305 -17.83 -14.98 -3.14
C GLY A 305 -17.74 -15.67 -4.48
N ASN A 306 -18.35 -15.13 -5.54
CA ASN A 306 -18.30 -15.69 -6.89
C ASN A 306 -17.06 -15.21 -7.70
N SER A 307 -15.89 -15.14 -7.07
CA SER A 307 -14.65 -15.08 -7.86
C SER A 307 -14.46 -16.43 -8.56
N LYS A 308 -14.06 -16.42 -9.82
CA LYS A 308 -13.83 -17.62 -10.67
C LYS A 308 -12.87 -18.65 -10.05
N ASP A 309 -12.17 -18.29 -8.99
CA ASP A 309 -11.11 -19.07 -8.33
C ASP A 309 -11.58 -19.79 -7.05
N GLY A 310 -12.89 -19.74 -6.72
CA GLY A 310 -13.45 -20.44 -5.54
C GLY A 310 -13.02 -19.90 -4.18
N ASN A 311 -12.20 -18.87 -4.12
CA ASN A 311 -11.78 -18.23 -2.87
C ASN A 311 -12.79 -17.11 -2.53
N GLN A 312 -13.52 -17.30 -1.45
CA GLN A 312 -14.41 -16.29 -0.91
C GLN A 312 -13.59 -15.10 -0.37
N LYS A 313 -13.76 -13.93 -0.97
CA LYS A 313 -13.15 -12.69 -0.49
C LYS A 313 -14.04 -12.05 0.56
N ILE A 314 -13.47 -11.83 1.74
CA ILE A 314 -14.05 -10.90 2.72
C ILE A 314 -13.64 -9.50 2.27
N THR A 315 -14.58 -8.74 1.72
CA THR A 315 -14.27 -7.40 1.25
C THR A 315 -14.34 -6.40 2.40
N HIS A 316 -13.59 -5.31 2.24
CA HIS A 316 -13.63 -4.16 3.13
C HIS A 316 -15.08 -3.59 3.29
N GLY A 317 -15.90 -3.68 2.24
CA GLY A 317 -17.29 -3.29 2.27
C GLY A 317 -18.13 -4.10 3.27
N LEU A 318 -17.96 -5.43 3.28
CA LEU A 318 -18.64 -6.31 4.23
C LEU A 318 -18.22 -6.03 5.67
N LEU A 319 -16.93 -5.89 5.93
CA LEU A 319 -16.40 -5.57 7.25
C LEU A 319 -16.94 -4.22 7.77
N ASN A 320 -16.96 -3.21 6.92
CA ASN A 320 -17.53 -1.91 7.24
C ASN A 320 -19.03 -2.00 7.55
N ARG A 321 -19.76 -2.85 6.82
CA ARG A 321 -21.19 -3.03 7.05
C ARG A 321 -21.47 -3.74 8.38
N ILE A 322 -20.73 -4.78 8.69
CA ILE A 322 -20.78 -5.44 10.01
C ILE A 322 -20.48 -4.42 11.12
N GLY A 323 -19.43 -3.59 10.94
CA GLY A 323 -19.08 -2.55 11.91
C GLY A 323 -20.20 -1.53 12.13
N LYS A 324 -20.87 -1.07 11.07
CA LYS A 324 -22.02 -0.20 11.19
C LYS A 324 -23.19 -0.84 11.95
N MET A 325 -23.42 -2.14 11.79
CA MET A 325 -24.48 -2.86 12.49
C MET A 325 -24.19 -3.06 13.99
N LEU A 326 -22.96 -2.87 14.42
CA LEU A 326 -22.51 -3.01 15.82
C LEU A 326 -22.18 -1.67 16.51
N ASP A 327 -22.18 -0.57 15.76
CA ASP A 327 -21.96 0.78 16.28
C ASP A 327 -23.29 1.57 16.28
N PRO A 328 -23.83 1.94 17.45
CA PRO A 328 -25.11 2.65 17.52
C PRO A 328 -25.06 4.05 16.87
N VAL A 329 -23.90 4.70 16.86
CA VAL A 329 -23.75 6.02 16.23
C VAL A 329 -23.76 5.88 14.69
N ALA A 330 -23.02 4.91 14.17
CA ALA A 330 -23.00 4.61 12.74
C ALA A 330 -24.36 4.12 12.25
N LEU A 331 -25.02 3.23 13.00
CA LEU A 331 -26.33 2.67 12.66
C LEU A 331 -27.43 3.74 12.64
N LYS A 332 -27.45 4.62 13.65
CA LYS A 332 -28.34 5.80 13.69
C LYS A 332 -28.18 6.64 12.41
N LYS A 333 -26.94 6.93 12.02
CA LYS A 333 -26.65 7.75 10.84
C LYS A 333 -27.04 7.05 9.53
N ASP A 334 -26.79 5.74 9.44
CA ASP A 334 -27.04 4.94 8.23
C ASP A 334 -28.56 4.72 8.01
N LYS A 335 -29.33 4.49 9.08
CA LYS A 335 -30.77 4.21 9.02
C LYS A 335 -31.70 5.39 9.32
N GLY A 336 -31.18 6.51 9.83
CA GLY A 336 -31.97 7.69 10.21
C GLY A 336 -32.87 7.46 11.41
N ILE A 337 -32.57 6.49 12.28
CA ILE A 337 -33.34 6.11 13.47
C ILE A 337 -32.89 6.89 14.72
N SER A 338 -33.65 6.81 15.83
CA SER A 338 -33.22 7.40 17.09
C SER A 338 -32.01 6.67 17.69
N MET A 339 -31.35 7.30 18.67
CA MET A 339 -30.20 6.67 19.35
C MET A 339 -30.65 5.47 20.21
N GLU A 340 -31.85 5.50 20.74
CA GLU A 340 -32.41 4.40 21.55
C GLU A 340 -32.73 3.20 20.69
N GLU A 341 -33.36 3.41 19.54
CA GLU A 341 -33.59 2.36 18.54
C GLU A 341 -32.28 1.76 18.01
N ALA A 342 -31.28 2.60 17.74
CA ALA A 342 -29.97 2.15 17.31
C ALA A 342 -29.25 1.28 18.37
N LYS A 343 -29.32 1.67 19.65
CA LYS A 343 -28.79 0.86 20.76
C LYS A 343 -29.54 -0.48 20.93
N ALA A 344 -30.84 -0.48 20.79
CA ALA A 344 -31.66 -1.69 20.88
C ALA A 344 -31.34 -2.64 19.71
N GLU A 345 -31.15 -2.11 18.49
CA GLU A 345 -30.79 -2.91 17.33
C GLU A 345 -29.37 -3.48 17.44
N VAL A 346 -28.42 -2.70 17.93
CA VAL A 346 -27.05 -3.18 18.22
C VAL A 346 -27.09 -4.29 19.26
N ALA A 347 -27.86 -4.14 20.35
CA ALA A 347 -28.02 -5.18 21.37
C ALA A 347 -28.60 -6.48 20.77
N SER A 348 -29.59 -6.36 19.89
CA SER A 348 -30.14 -7.51 19.14
C SER A 348 -29.10 -8.18 18.24
N ASN A 349 -28.32 -7.40 17.49
CA ASN A 349 -27.27 -7.93 16.64
C ASN A 349 -26.17 -8.61 17.46
N MET A 350 -25.79 -8.02 18.60
CA MET A 350 -24.84 -8.64 19.53
C MET A 350 -25.36 -9.96 20.10
N GLN A 351 -26.67 -10.06 20.39
CA GLN A 351 -27.27 -11.31 20.86
C GLN A 351 -27.23 -12.39 19.76
N LYS A 352 -27.59 -12.04 18.51
CA LYS A 352 -27.46 -12.96 17.36
C LYS A 352 -26.03 -13.50 17.18
N LEU A 353 -25.02 -12.66 17.40
CA LEU A 353 -23.64 -13.11 17.35
C LEU A 353 -23.26 -14.05 18.49
N LYS A 354 -23.77 -13.80 19.71
CA LYS A 354 -23.58 -14.73 20.85
C LYS A 354 -24.26 -16.08 20.61
N ASP A 355 -25.46 -16.07 20.06
CA ASP A 355 -26.22 -17.28 19.76
C ASP A 355 -25.61 -18.10 18.62
N ALA A 356 -24.76 -17.46 17.80
CA ALA A 356 -24.01 -18.08 16.71
C ALA A 356 -22.65 -18.64 17.16
N GLU A 357 -22.51 -19.15 18.40
CA GLU A 357 -21.25 -19.71 18.91
C GLU A 357 -20.63 -20.76 17.99
N PHE A 358 -19.32 -20.66 17.80
CA PHE A 358 -18.55 -21.69 17.08
C PHE A 358 -18.42 -22.93 17.95
N SER A 359 -18.80 -24.09 17.42
CA SER A 359 -18.48 -25.35 18.07
C SER A 359 -16.97 -25.66 17.91
N LYS A 360 -16.40 -26.35 18.91
CA LYS A 360 -14.97 -26.78 18.84
C LYS A 360 -14.67 -27.69 17.63
N GLU A 361 -15.70 -28.31 17.07
CA GLU A 361 -15.59 -29.21 15.92
C GLU A 361 -15.53 -28.45 14.58
N GLU A 362 -16.09 -27.24 14.52
CA GLU A 362 -16.05 -26.37 13.31
C GLU A 362 -14.71 -25.63 13.16
N ILE A 363 -13.85 -25.66 14.17
CA ILE A 363 -12.52 -25.02 14.20
C ILE A 363 -11.41 -26.02 13.81
N LYS A 364 -11.69 -27.31 13.74
CA LYS A 364 -10.77 -28.37 13.29
C LYS A 364 -10.85 -28.58 11.78
#